data_2e6711e303b0483c05f8c0997ad94a76
#
_entry.id   2e6711e303b0483c05f8c0997ad94a76
#
_cell.length_a   1.000
_cell.length_b   1.000
_cell.length_c   1.000
_cell.angle_alpha   90.00
_cell.angle_beta   90.00
_cell.angle_gamma   90.00
#
_symmetry.space_group_name_H-M   'P 1'
#
loop_
_entity.id
_entity.type
_entity.pdbx_description
1 polymer ?
#
loop_
_entity_poly.entity_id
_entity_poly.type
_entity_poly.pdbx_seq_one_letter_code
_entity_poly.pdbx_strand_id
1 'polypeptide(L)'
;MKLISKIILSFILILQSFISRADEGMWLPMLLGEETYKNMVECGIKLTPKQIYDANNSSLKDAIVALGGGFCTGEVISDQGLMLTNHHCGYGTIQANSTTDHDYLTDGFWAMTKQQEIPADFGVWFLNNISDVTDKVLDGLEDNMSERQRDSLIRSNSNALKKSAREGKNKENFNVQVKSFYYGNYYYMFTYNIFNDVRLVGAPPSSIAVSYTHLTLPTTYSV
;
A
#
# COMPACT_ATOMS: atom_id res chain seq x y z
N MET A 1 -0.73 -55.39 14.84
CA MET A 1 -1.75 -54.51 14.31
C MET A 1 -1.68 -53.07 14.79
N LYS A 2 -1.68 -52.79 16.11
CA LYS A 2 -1.69 -51.39 16.67
C LYS A 2 -0.49 -50.52 16.26
N LEU A 3 0.70 -51.07 16.06
CA LEU A 3 1.91 -50.31 15.69
C LEU A 3 1.88 -49.90 14.21
N ILE A 4 1.48 -50.81 13.32
CA ILE A 4 1.36 -50.57 11.88
C ILE A 4 0.29 -49.50 11.60
N SER A 5 -0.84 -49.54 12.33
CA SER A 5 -1.90 -48.54 12.20
C SER A 5 -1.42 -47.13 12.63
N LYS A 6 -0.58 -47.02 13.64
CA LYS A 6 0.01 -45.72 14.06
C LYS A 6 1.01 -45.19 13.03
N ILE A 7 1.83 -46.07 12.43
CA ILE A 7 2.79 -45.69 11.38
C ILE A 7 2.05 -45.20 10.13
N ILE A 8 0.99 -45.90 9.71
CA ILE A 8 0.18 -45.48 8.56
C ILE A 8 -0.50 -44.13 8.83
N LEU A 9 -1.07 -43.93 10.03
CA LEU A 9 -1.72 -42.66 10.40
C LEU A 9 -0.72 -41.50 10.44
N SER A 10 0.49 -41.72 10.97
CA SER A 10 1.56 -40.71 10.95
C SER A 10 2.00 -40.39 9.54
N PHE A 11 2.10 -41.36 8.65
CA PHE A 11 2.49 -41.18 7.27
C PHE A 11 1.41 -40.40 6.47
N ILE A 12 0.13 -40.65 6.74
CA ILE A 12 -1.00 -39.89 6.15
C ILE A 12 -0.98 -38.43 6.64
N LEU A 13 -0.70 -38.17 7.93
CA LEU A 13 -0.59 -36.81 8.48
C LEU A 13 0.59 -36.03 7.90
N ILE A 14 1.73 -36.71 7.66
CA ILE A 14 2.90 -36.10 7.00
C ILE A 14 2.60 -35.81 5.54
N LEU A 15 1.91 -36.68 4.82
CA LEU A 15 1.54 -36.45 3.41
C LEU A 15 0.57 -35.26 3.24
N GLN A 16 -0.29 -34.99 4.19
CA GLN A 16 -1.20 -33.82 4.14
C GLN A 16 -0.47 -32.49 4.29
N SER A 17 0.71 -32.46 4.93
CA SER A 17 1.53 -31.26 5.08
C SER A 17 2.12 -30.75 3.75
N PHE A 18 2.21 -31.58 2.73
CA PHE A 18 2.76 -31.23 1.41
C PHE A 18 1.73 -30.63 0.43
N ILE A 19 0.45 -30.53 0.82
CA ILE A 19 -0.62 -30.04 -0.06
C ILE A 19 -0.97 -28.56 0.24
N SER A 20 -0.32 -27.95 1.23
CA SER A 20 -0.51 -26.51 1.49
C SER A 20 0.21 -25.70 0.40
N ARG A 21 -0.52 -25.33 -0.66
CA ARG A 21 -0.09 -24.29 -1.57
C ARG A 21 -0.36 -22.96 -0.86
N ALA A 22 0.67 -22.32 -0.38
CA ALA A 22 0.61 -20.91 -0.03
C ALA A 22 0.90 -20.12 -1.31
N ASP A 23 -0.02 -19.26 -1.69
CA ASP A 23 0.27 -18.24 -2.71
C ASP A 23 1.18 -17.21 -2.08
N GLU A 24 2.49 -17.34 -2.32
CA GLU A 24 3.50 -16.45 -1.78
C GLU A 24 3.90 -15.42 -2.82
N GLY A 25 4.19 -14.21 -2.37
CA GLY A 25 4.77 -13.16 -3.19
C GLY A 25 4.07 -11.81 -3.03
N MET A 26 4.82 -10.76 -3.32
CA MET A 26 4.29 -9.42 -3.46
C MET A 26 4.17 -9.13 -4.96
N TRP A 27 2.94 -9.17 -5.46
CA TRP A 27 2.66 -8.99 -6.88
C TRP A 27 2.45 -7.50 -7.18
N LEU A 28 3.21 -6.98 -8.14
CA LEU A 28 2.92 -5.66 -8.71
C LEU A 28 1.75 -5.82 -9.70
N PRO A 29 0.61 -5.16 -9.47
CA PRO A 29 -0.58 -5.32 -10.33
C PRO A 29 -0.30 -4.98 -11.81
N MET A 30 0.66 -4.08 -12.08
CA MET A 30 1.08 -3.74 -13.44
C MET A 30 1.86 -4.87 -14.14
N LEU A 31 2.42 -5.81 -13.38
CA LEU A 31 3.20 -6.96 -13.86
C LEU A 31 2.47 -8.28 -13.62
N LEU A 32 1.14 -8.24 -13.49
CA LEU A 32 0.32 -9.42 -13.26
C LEU A 32 0.46 -10.40 -14.43
N GLY A 33 1.20 -11.49 -14.21
CA GLY A 33 1.45 -12.52 -15.22
C GLY A 33 0.23 -13.43 -15.43
N GLU A 34 0.24 -14.16 -16.57
CA GLU A 34 -0.87 -15.05 -16.94
C GLU A 34 -1.15 -16.13 -15.88
N GLU A 35 -0.11 -16.71 -15.30
CA GLU A 35 -0.25 -17.78 -14.30
C GLU A 35 -0.87 -17.25 -13.00
N THR A 36 -0.39 -16.10 -12.49
CA THR A 36 -0.97 -15.46 -11.31
C THR A 36 -2.43 -15.09 -11.55
N TYR A 37 -2.74 -14.52 -12.72
CA TYR A 37 -4.12 -14.19 -13.07
C TYR A 37 -5.00 -15.44 -13.18
N LYS A 38 -4.49 -16.54 -13.74
CA LYS A 38 -5.20 -17.82 -13.80
C LYS A 38 -5.57 -18.32 -12.40
N ASN A 39 -4.63 -18.28 -11.46
CA ASN A 39 -4.90 -18.65 -10.06
C ASN A 39 -5.96 -17.73 -9.43
N MET A 40 -5.94 -16.43 -9.70
CA MET A 40 -6.97 -15.51 -9.24
C MET A 40 -8.36 -15.87 -9.81
N VAL A 41 -8.43 -16.28 -11.07
CA VAL A 41 -9.69 -16.74 -11.70
C VAL A 41 -10.19 -18.03 -11.02
N GLU A 42 -9.31 -18.97 -10.72
CA GLU A 42 -9.64 -20.20 -9.99
C GLU A 42 -10.16 -19.88 -8.56
N CYS A 43 -9.64 -18.82 -7.93
CA CYS A 43 -10.14 -18.29 -6.65
C CYS A 43 -11.45 -17.48 -6.79
N GLY A 44 -11.95 -17.27 -8.01
CA GLY A 44 -13.26 -16.66 -8.27
C GLY A 44 -13.24 -15.18 -8.66
N ILE A 45 -12.08 -14.58 -8.96
CA ILE A 45 -12.04 -13.21 -9.46
C ILE A 45 -12.75 -13.12 -10.82
N LYS A 46 -13.55 -12.06 -11.00
CA LYS A 46 -14.26 -11.79 -12.26
C LYS A 46 -13.70 -10.57 -13.01
N LEU A 47 -12.78 -9.83 -12.38
CA LEU A 47 -12.14 -8.66 -12.99
C LEU A 47 -11.04 -9.11 -13.96
N THR A 48 -10.94 -8.45 -15.08
CA THR A 48 -9.81 -8.61 -16.02
C THR A 48 -8.54 -7.94 -15.48
N PRO A 49 -7.33 -8.30 -15.94
CA PRO A 49 -6.10 -7.62 -15.54
C PRO A 49 -6.15 -6.10 -15.72
N LYS A 50 -6.75 -5.61 -16.80
CA LYS A 50 -6.94 -4.18 -17.05
C LYS A 50 -7.93 -3.51 -16.10
N GLN A 51 -8.95 -4.22 -15.65
CA GLN A 51 -9.86 -3.70 -14.62
C GLN A 51 -9.22 -3.66 -13.24
N ILE A 52 -8.23 -4.51 -12.97
CA ILE A 52 -7.45 -4.47 -11.73
C ILE A 52 -6.45 -3.30 -11.80
N TYR A 53 -5.69 -3.22 -12.89
CA TYR A 53 -4.70 -2.18 -13.09
C TYR A 53 -4.60 -1.78 -14.56
N ASP A 54 -4.82 -0.52 -14.87
CA ASP A 54 -4.54 0.10 -16.16
C ASP A 54 -3.86 1.45 -15.94
N ALA A 55 -2.69 1.65 -16.56
CA ALA A 55 -1.92 2.89 -16.41
C ALA A 55 -2.60 4.11 -17.04
N ASN A 56 -3.41 3.89 -18.09
CA ASN A 56 -3.99 4.94 -18.92
C ASN A 56 -5.51 5.10 -18.74
N ASN A 57 -6.18 4.14 -18.13
CA ASN A 57 -7.63 4.13 -17.93
C ASN A 57 -7.98 3.86 -16.47
N SER A 58 -9.22 4.19 -16.11
CA SER A 58 -9.73 3.89 -14.78
C SER A 58 -9.74 2.39 -14.51
N SER A 59 -9.30 2.01 -13.32
CA SER A 59 -9.21 0.63 -12.86
C SER A 59 -9.32 0.60 -11.33
N LEU A 60 -9.35 -0.59 -10.75
CA LEU A 60 -9.43 -0.75 -9.29
C LEU A 60 -8.31 -0.01 -8.53
N LYS A 61 -7.13 0.19 -9.16
CA LYS A 61 -6.04 0.98 -8.56
C LYS A 61 -6.45 2.39 -8.13
N ASP A 62 -7.42 3.00 -8.84
CA ASP A 62 -7.82 4.39 -8.59
C ASP A 62 -8.67 4.54 -7.32
N ALA A 63 -9.24 3.43 -6.83
CA ALA A 63 -9.94 3.40 -5.56
C ALA A 63 -8.99 3.29 -4.36
N ILE A 64 -7.73 2.88 -4.57
CA ILE A 64 -6.75 2.69 -3.50
C ILE A 64 -5.84 3.91 -3.43
N VAL A 65 -5.72 4.47 -2.23
CA VAL A 65 -4.97 5.70 -1.99
C VAL A 65 -3.93 5.52 -0.91
N ALA A 66 -2.87 6.31 -0.95
CA ALA A 66 -1.88 6.38 0.10
C ALA A 66 -2.17 7.58 1.01
N LEU A 67 -2.09 7.39 2.32
CA LEU A 67 -2.28 8.43 3.32
C LEU A 67 -0.91 9.01 3.71
N GLY A 68 -0.81 10.35 3.74
CA GLY A 68 0.37 11.08 4.20
C GLY A 68 1.68 10.65 3.57
N GLY A 69 1.67 10.29 2.29
CA GLY A 69 2.87 9.83 1.56
C GLY A 69 3.20 8.35 1.72
N GLY A 70 2.30 7.56 2.32
CA GLY A 70 2.39 6.11 2.37
C GLY A 70 2.61 5.51 3.77
N PHE A 71 2.30 6.26 4.86
CA PHE A 71 2.29 5.64 6.18
C PHE A 71 1.12 4.66 6.36
N CYS A 72 0.03 4.88 5.63
CA CYS A 72 -1.16 4.02 5.56
C CYS A 72 -1.75 4.02 4.15
N THR A 73 -2.74 3.16 3.93
CA THR A 73 -3.59 3.15 2.74
C THR A 73 -5.05 3.32 3.12
N GLY A 74 -5.87 3.70 2.16
CA GLY A 74 -7.32 3.77 2.30
C GLY A 74 -8.00 3.40 0.98
N GLU A 75 -9.30 3.09 1.05
CA GLU A 75 -10.15 2.74 -0.07
C GLU A 75 -11.24 3.78 -0.25
N VAL A 76 -11.31 4.41 -1.42
CA VAL A 76 -12.40 5.32 -1.79
C VAL A 76 -13.61 4.49 -2.18
N ILE A 77 -14.74 4.71 -1.49
CA ILE A 77 -15.95 3.90 -1.63
C ILE A 77 -17.17 4.69 -2.13
N SER A 78 -16.99 5.98 -2.43
CA SER A 78 -18.06 6.80 -3.00
C SER A 78 -17.54 7.82 -4.01
N ASP A 79 -18.42 8.31 -4.84
CA ASP A 79 -18.19 9.40 -5.80
C ASP A 79 -18.01 10.78 -5.12
N GLN A 80 -18.32 10.89 -3.84
CA GLN A 80 -18.13 12.10 -3.04
C GLN A 80 -16.83 12.08 -2.20
N GLY A 81 -15.95 11.07 -2.43
CA GLY A 81 -14.67 10.97 -1.76
C GLY A 81 -14.73 10.36 -0.35
N LEU A 82 -15.83 9.67 0.02
CA LEU A 82 -15.83 8.89 1.25
C LEU A 82 -14.81 7.77 1.13
N MET A 83 -13.92 7.68 2.13
CA MET A 83 -12.81 6.73 2.16
C MET A 83 -12.84 5.94 3.46
N LEU A 84 -12.54 4.68 3.38
CA LEU A 84 -12.28 3.81 4.53
C LEU A 84 -10.78 3.63 4.73
N THR A 85 -10.38 3.47 5.98
CA THR A 85 -9.02 3.09 6.37
C THR A 85 -9.05 2.39 7.72
N ASN A 86 -7.91 1.88 8.16
CA ASN A 86 -7.79 1.27 9.48
C ASN A 86 -7.84 2.32 10.59
N HIS A 87 -8.43 1.95 11.74
CA HIS A 87 -8.53 2.84 12.91
C HIS A 87 -7.17 3.41 13.33
N HIS A 88 -6.11 2.60 13.33
CA HIS A 88 -4.78 3.06 13.71
C HIS A 88 -4.21 4.13 12.77
N CYS A 89 -4.65 4.19 11.51
CA CYS A 89 -4.24 5.23 10.57
C CYS A 89 -4.84 6.59 10.90
N GLY A 90 -6.05 6.61 11.44
CA GLY A 90 -6.73 7.81 11.93
C GLY A 90 -6.45 8.15 13.39
N TYR A 91 -5.75 7.29 14.13
CA TYR A 91 -5.59 7.40 15.58
C TYR A 91 -5.05 8.76 16.02
N GLY A 92 -4.02 9.26 15.34
CA GLY A 92 -3.44 10.57 15.66
C GLY A 92 -4.43 11.72 15.51
N THR A 93 -5.23 11.72 14.45
CA THR A 93 -6.28 12.72 14.24
C THR A 93 -7.37 12.61 15.31
N ILE A 94 -7.81 11.38 15.64
CA ILE A 94 -8.82 11.16 16.69
C ILE A 94 -8.30 11.66 18.03
N GLN A 95 -7.07 11.28 18.41
CA GLN A 95 -6.45 11.67 19.66
C GLN A 95 -6.24 13.17 19.79
N ALA A 96 -5.74 13.82 18.75
CA ALA A 96 -5.46 15.26 18.75
C ALA A 96 -6.74 16.10 18.92
N ASN A 97 -7.89 15.55 18.56
CA ASN A 97 -9.19 16.21 18.67
C ASN A 97 -10.03 15.73 19.86
N SER A 98 -9.55 14.73 20.61
CA SER A 98 -10.19 14.29 21.87
C SER A 98 -9.86 15.27 22.99
N THR A 99 -10.85 15.53 23.83
CA THR A 99 -10.74 16.36 25.05
C THR A 99 -11.33 15.61 26.25
N THR A 100 -11.22 16.18 27.44
CA THR A 100 -11.87 15.64 28.64
C THR A 100 -13.39 15.62 28.57
N ASP A 101 -13.97 16.52 27.76
CA ASP A 101 -15.41 16.62 27.60
C ASP A 101 -15.93 15.81 26.38
N HIS A 102 -15.02 15.47 25.44
CA HIS A 102 -15.31 14.71 24.24
C HIS A 102 -14.16 13.75 23.96
N ASP A 103 -14.20 12.58 24.57
CA ASP A 103 -13.19 11.53 24.35
C ASP A 103 -13.55 10.66 23.14
N TYR A 104 -13.21 11.15 21.94
CA TYR A 104 -13.49 10.45 20.68
C TYR A 104 -12.78 9.08 20.56
N LEU A 105 -11.71 8.84 21.31
CA LEU A 105 -11.06 7.52 21.37
C LEU A 105 -11.93 6.50 22.13
N THR A 106 -12.52 6.91 23.25
CA THR A 106 -13.35 6.04 24.09
C THR A 106 -14.78 5.92 23.57
N ASP A 107 -15.38 7.06 23.16
CA ASP A 107 -16.80 7.13 22.83
C ASP A 107 -17.06 6.92 21.32
N GLY A 108 -16.02 7.08 20.49
CA GLY A 108 -16.14 7.15 19.04
C GLY A 108 -16.58 8.54 18.57
N PHE A 109 -16.61 8.71 17.26
CA PHE A 109 -16.99 9.95 16.61
C PHE A 109 -17.79 9.67 15.33
N TRP A 110 -18.84 10.43 15.09
CA TRP A 110 -19.64 10.41 13.86
C TRP A 110 -20.12 11.81 13.50
N ALA A 111 -19.66 12.33 12.36
CA ALA A 111 -20.14 13.56 11.79
C ALA A 111 -21.49 13.33 11.10
N MET A 112 -22.54 13.98 11.57
CA MET A 112 -23.87 13.93 10.94
C MET A 112 -24.03 14.96 9.82
N THR A 113 -23.13 15.94 9.77
CA THR A 113 -23.08 17.00 8.75
C THR A 113 -21.63 17.34 8.40
N LYS A 114 -21.40 17.92 7.21
CA LYS A 114 -20.05 18.34 6.78
C LYS A 114 -19.38 19.34 7.73
N GLN A 115 -20.16 20.13 8.46
CA GLN A 115 -19.63 21.09 9.43
C GLN A 115 -19.09 20.45 10.70
N GLN A 116 -19.47 19.20 10.97
CA GLN A 116 -18.99 18.42 12.11
C GLN A 116 -17.75 17.61 11.78
N GLU A 117 -17.39 17.50 10.50
CA GLU A 117 -16.19 16.77 10.07
C GLU A 117 -14.93 17.41 10.65
N ILE A 118 -14.02 16.59 11.16
CA ILE A 118 -12.78 17.03 11.81
C ILE A 118 -11.64 17.04 10.80
N PRO A 119 -10.95 18.17 10.56
CA PRO A 119 -9.79 18.19 9.67
C PRO A 119 -8.68 17.23 10.15
N ALA A 120 -8.11 16.47 9.21
CA ALA A 120 -6.93 15.64 9.43
C ALA A 120 -5.67 16.41 9.00
N ASP A 121 -4.55 16.06 9.61
CA ASP A 121 -3.25 16.70 9.39
C ASP A 121 -2.41 16.04 8.28
N PHE A 122 -3.03 15.21 7.45
CA PHE A 122 -2.37 14.53 6.33
C PHE A 122 -3.19 14.64 5.03
N GLY A 123 -2.49 14.56 3.91
CA GLY A 123 -3.12 14.51 2.59
C GLY A 123 -3.37 13.08 2.10
N VAL A 124 -4.29 12.93 1.17
CA VAL A 124 -4.58 11.69 0.46
C VAL A 124 -3.94 11.72 -0.92
N TRP A 125 -3.18 10.69 -1.26
CA TRP A 125 -2.38 10.60 -2.47
C TRP A 125 -2.94 9.55 -3.41
N PHE A 126 -3.43 10.00 -4.55
CA PHE A 126 -3.93 9.15 -5.64
C PHE A 126 -2.78 8.83 -6.59
N LEU A 127 -2.56 7.54 -6.84
CA LEU A 127 -1.57 7.09 -7.80
C LEU A 127 -1.99 7.51 -9.22
N ASN A 128 -1.20 8.38 -9.85
CA ASN A 128 -1.44 8.83 -11.21
C ASN A 128 -0.76 7.92 -12.23
N ASN A 129 0.54 7.60 -12.04
CA ASN A 129 1.28 6.76 -12.96
C ASN A 129 2.44 6.04 -12.27
N ILE A 130 2.77 4.85 -12.79
CA ILE A 130 4.01 4.13 -12.49
C ILE A 130 4.77 3.96 -13.81
N SER A 131 6.04 4.32 -13.80
CA SER A 131 6.93 4.10 -14.96
C SER A 131 8.22 3.43 -14.53
N ASP A 132 8.69 2.48 -15.35
CA ASP A 132 10.02 1.91 -15.19
C ASP A 132 11.06 2.97 -15.56
N VAL A 133 11.98 3.23 -14.65
CA VAL A 133 13.09 4.18 -14.82
C VAL A 133 14.43 3.53 -14.51
N THR A 134 14.49 2.20 -14.51
CA THR A 134 15.65 1.40 -14.14
C THR A 134 16.88 1.85 -14.92
N ASP A 135 16.81 1.87 -16.26
CA ASP A 135 17.95 2.23 -17.09
C ASP A 135 18.45 3.65 -16.80
N LYS A 136 17.51 4.59 -16.53
CA LYS A 136 17.85 5.99 -16.23
C LYS A 136 18.45 6.17 -14.84
N VAL A 137 18.06 5.37 -13.89
CA VAL A 137 18.61 5.42 -12.52
C VAL A 137 19.99 4.78 -12.48
N LEU A 138 20.19 3.69 -13.22
CA LEU A 138 21.45 2.95 -13.28
C LEU A 138 22.42 3.49 -14.34
N ASP A 139 22.03 4.51 -15.09
CA ASP A 139 22.89 5.10 -16.11
C ASP A 139 24.21 5.61 -15.55
N GLY A 140 25.31 5.29 -16.22
CA GLY A 140 26.66 5.64 -15.83
C GLY A 140 27.27 4.79 -14.69
N LEU A 141 26.60 3.70 -14.26
CA LEU A 141 27.22 2.74 -13.33
C LEU A 141 28.27 1.91 -14.02
N GLU A 142 29.43 1.77 -13.37
CA GLU A 142 30.55 0.95 -13.82
C GLU A 142 30.90 -0.11 -12.77
N ASP A 143 31.43 -1.26 -13.21
CA ASP A 143 31.77 -2.39 -12.33
C ASP A 143 32.88 -2.06 -11.32
N ASN A 144 33.76 -1.11 -11.66
CA ASN A 144 34.89 -0.69 -10.83
C ASN A 144 34.51 0.34 -9.72
N MET A 145 33.26 0.80 -9.69
CA MET A 145 32.78 1.74 -8.68
C MET A 145 32.68 1.11 -7.31
N SER A 146 33.11 1.83 -6.28
CA SER A 146 32.82 1.48 -4.90
C SER A 146 31.31 1.61 -4.61
N GLU A 147 30.81 0.87 -3.63
CA GLU A 147 29.40 0.92 -3.21
C GLU A 147 28.93 2.38 -2.93
N ARG A 148 29.76 3.16 -2.24
CA ARG A 148 29.46 4.58 -1.96
C ARG A 148 29.33 5.43 -3.23
N GLN A 149 30.13 5.17 -4.26
CA GLN A 149 30.05 5.89 -5.54
C GLN A 149 28.77 5.48 -6.30
N ARG A 150 28.46 4.17 -6.30
CA ARG A 150 27.23 3.63 -6.90
C ARG A 150 25.99 4.27 -6.26
N ASP A 151 25.90 4.28 -4.94
CA ASP A 151 24.78 4.89 -4.18
C ASP A 151 24.65 6.39 -4.46
N SER A 152 25.76 7.10 -4.54
CA SER A 152 25.76 8.53 -4.85
C SER A 152 25.22 8.81 -6.25
N LEU A 153 25.62 8.00 -7.24
CA LEU A 153 25.16 8.15 -8.62
C LEU A 153 23.65 7.81 -8.74
N ILE A 154 23.22 6.69 -8.17
CA ILE A 154 21.81 6.27 -8.13
C ILE A 154 20.94 7.37 -7.51
N ARG A 155 21.39 7.94 -6.39
CA ARG A 155 20.69 9.04 -5.72
C ARG A 155 20.63 10.29 -6.59
N SER A 156 21.72 10.64 -7.25
CA SER A 156 21.81 11.80 -8.17
C SER A 156 20.83 11.63 -9.33
N ASN A 157 20.87 10.49 -10.02
CA ASN A 157 19.99 10.17 -11.16
C ASN A 157 18.53 10.17 -10.74
N SER A 158 18.21 9.52 -9.61
CA SER A 158 16.84 9.51 -9.05
C SER A 158 16.33 10.92 -8.72
N ASN A 159 17.19 11.79 -8.18
CA ASN A 159 16.82 13.17 -7.85
C ASN A 159 16.61 14.02 -9.13
N ALA A 160 17.42 13.81 -10.15
CA ALA A 160 17.25 14.48 -11.45
C ALA A 160 15.91 14.08 -12.08
N LEU A 161 15.55 12.78 -12.08
CA LEU A 161 14.26 12.28 -12.57
C LEU A 161 13.08 12.88 -11.80
N LYS A 162 13.16 12.90 -10.46
CA LYS A 162 12.11 13.51 -9.61
C LYS A 162 11.95 15.00 -9.89
N LYS A 163 13.06 15.72 -10.11
CA LYS A 163 13.03 17.15 -10.44
C LYS A 163 12.35 17.38 -11.78
N SER A 164 12.77 16.67 -12.83
CA SER A 164 12.19 16.79 -14.18
C SER A 164 10.69 16.47 -14.20
N ALA A 165 10.27 15.39 -13.52
CA ALA A 165 8.86 14.99 -13.46
C ALA A 165 7.97 15.99 -12.70
N ARG A 166 8.56 16.86 -11.87
CA ARG A 166 7.86 17.91 -11.10
C ARG A 166 7.81 19.26 -11.83
N GLU A 167 8.51 19.41 -12.94
CA GLU A 167 8.54 20.69 -13.68
C GLU A 167 7.12 21.07 -14.15
N GLY A 168 6.72 22.30 -13.86
CA GLY A 168 5.39 22.83 -14.19
C GLY A 168 4.24 22.30 -13.34
N LYS A 169 4.51 21.51 -12.29
CA LYS A 169 3.50 20.99 -11.36
C LYS A 169 3.49 21.74 -10.04
N ASN A 170 2.29 21.90 -9.44
CA ASN A 170 2.17 22.44 -8.10
C ASN A 170 2.68 21.41 -7.08
N LYS A 171 3.66 21.80 -6.27
CA LYS A 171 4.32 20.93 -5.28
C LYS A 171 3.39 20.50 -4.13
N GLU A 172 2.35 21.27 -3.86
CA GLU A 172 1.38 20.96 -2.81
C GLU A 172 0.45 19.82 -3.22
N ASN A 173 0.13 19.75 -4.53
CA ASN A 173 -0.86 18.81 -5.05
C ASN A 173 -0.27 17.72 -5.93
N PHE A 174 1.07 17.65 -6.04
CA PHE A 174 1.76 16.66 -6.87
C PHE A 174 3.07 16.18 -6.23
N ASN A 175 3.25 14.87 -6.16
CA ASN A 175 4.48 14.27 -5.66
C ASN A 175 5.03 13.21 -6.63
N VAL A 176 6.35 13.04 -6.58
CA VAL A 176 7.09 12.05 -7.36
C VAL A 176 8.03 11.29 -6.42
N GLN A 177 7.94 9.97 -6.43
CA GLN A 177 8.82 9.07 -5.71
C GLN A 177 9.52 8.14 -6.70
N VAL A 178 10.81 7.88 -6.49
CA VAL A 178 11.54 6.80 -7.16
C VAL A 178 11.87 5.78 -6.09
N LYS A 179 11.43 4.54 -6.30
CA LYS A 179 11.60 3.42 -5.36
C LYS A 179 12.37 2.29 -6.03
N SER A 180 13.27 1.66 -5.28
CA SER A 180 13.95 0.44 -5.70
C SER A 180 13.10 -0.78 -5.39
N PHE A 181 13.20 -1.81 -6.25
CA PHE A 181 12.55 -3.10 -6.09
C PHE A 181 13.57 -4.21 -6.31
N TYR A 182 13.29 -5.39 -5.74
CA TYR A 182 14.11 -6.58 -5.91
C TYR A 182 15.59 -6.31 -5.64
N TYR A 183 15.86 -5.74 -4.46
CA TYR A 183 17.24 -5.41 -4.00
C TYR A 183 18.01 -4.44 -4.91
N GLY A 184 17.29 -3.50 -5.56
CA GLY A 184 17.90 -2.49 -6.42
C GLY A 184 18.12 -2.94 -7.88
N ASN A 185 17.52 -4.06 -8.27
CA ASN A 185 17.57 -4.51 -9.66
C ASN A 185 16.60 -3.73 -10.57
N TYR A 186 15.53 -3.16 -9.99
CA TYR A 186 14.54 -2.35 -10.71
C TYR A 186 14.25 -1.07 -9.97
N TYR A 187 13.96 -0.02 -10.72
CA TYR A 187 13.55 1.28 -10.18
C TYR A 187 12.29 1.75 -10.89
N TYR A 188 11.26 2.05 -10.10
CA TYR A 188 10.01 2.59 -10.61
C TYR A 188 9.79 4.00 -10.10
N MET A 189 9.32 4.88 -10.98
CA MET A 189 8.89 6.23 -10.65
C MET A 189 7.38 6.25 -10.50
N PHE A 190 6.93 6.66 -9.32
CA PHE A 190 5.53 6.84 -8.96
C PHE A 190 5.19 8.32 -8.95
N THR A 191 4.12 8.69 -9.62
CA THR A 191 3.58 10.05 -9.57
C THR A 191 2.21 10.04 -8.90
N TYR A 192 1.98 11.04 -8.05
CA TYR A 192 0.75 11.13 -7.24
C TYR A 192 0.12 12.49 -7.38
N ASN A 193 -1.22 12.53 -7.43
CA ASN A 193 -2.02 13.72 -7.17
C ASN A 193 -2.38 13.72 -5.68
N ILE A 194 -2.25 14.88 -5.02
CA ILE A 194 -2.45 15.02 -3.57
C ILE A 194 -3.66 15.91 -3.32
N PHE A 195 -4.53 15.45 -2.44
CA PHE A 195 -5.65 16.21 -1.88
C PHE A 195 -5.38 16.43 -0.39
N ASN A 196 -5.34 17.70 0.04
CA ASN A 196 -4.96 18.07 1.39
C ASN A 196 -6.16 18.39 2.31
N ASP A 197 -7.35 18.66 1.75
CA ASP A 197 -8.58 18.78 2.55
C ASP A 197 -9.15 17.40 2.84
N VAL A 198 -8.60 16.76 3.87
CA VAL A 198 -8.99 15.44 4.36
C VAL A 198 -9.64 15.61 5.72
N ARG A 199 -10.76 14.91 5.96
CA ARG A 199 -11.54 15.08 7.18
C ARG A 199 -11.97 13.73 7.74
N LEU A 200 -11.89 13.61 9.07
CA LEU A 200 -12.48 12.49 9.79
C LEU A 200 -14.00 12.64 9.80
N VAL A 201 -14.68 11.67 9.22
CA VAL A 201 -16.15 11.60 9.13
C VAL A 201 -16.73 10.72 10.23
N GLY A 202 -15.98 9.68 10.61
CA GLY A 202 -16.39 8.77 11.65
C GLY A 202 -15.24 7.88 12.13
N ALA A 203 -15.30 7.50 13.38
CA ALA A 203 -14.41 6.53 14.00
C ALA A 203 -15.16 5.74 15.06
N PRO A 204 -15.10 4.42 15.07
CA PRO A 204 -15.68 3.64 16.16
C PRO A 204 -14.88 3.84 17.45
N PRO A 205 -15.49 3.58 18.62
CA PRO A 205 -14.77 3.50 19.89
C PRO A 205 -13.56 2.56 19.81
N SER A 206 -12.46 2.91 20.45
CA SER A 206 -11.24 2.07 20.46
C SER A 206 -11.48 0.68 21.05
N SER A 207 -12.52 0.51 21.89
CA SER A 207 -12.88 -0.79 22.47
C SER A 207 -13.38 -1.82 21.45
N ILE A 208 -13.93 -1.36 20.31
CA ILE A 208 -14.38 -2.23 19.21
C ILE A 208 -13.52 -2.09 17.95
N ALA A 209 -12.68 -1.06 17.90
CA ALA A 209 -11.67 -0.94 16.86
C ALA A 209 -10.62 -2.03 17.10
N VAL A 210 -10.40 -2.90 16.11
CA VAL A 210 -9.36 -3.93 16.20
C VAL A 210 -8.02 -3.23 16.27
N SER A 211 -7.54 -3.06 17.50
CA SER A 211 -6.22 -2.55 17.78
C SER A 211 -5.29 -3.73 18.01
N TYR A 212 -4.19 -3.73 17.42
CA TYR A 212 -2.90 -4.42 17.46
C TYR A 212 -2.59 -5.43 18.60
N THR A 213 -3.52 -5.87 19.43
CA THR A 213 -3.15 -6.63 20.62
C THR A 213 -2.99 -8.13 20.41
N HIS A 214 -3.39 -8.75 19.31
CA HIS A 214 -3.29 -10.21 19.16
C HIS A 214 -3.05 -10.77 17.75
N LEU A 215 -2.72 -9.98 16.75
CA LEU A 215 -2.24 -10.47 15.45
C LEU A 215 -0.97 -9.74 15.08
N THR A 216 0.13 -10.14 15.69
CA THR A 216 1.44 -9.96 15.06
C THR A 216 1.53 -10.94 13.91
N LEU A 217 0.86 -10.63 12.81
CA LEU A 217 1.40 -11.01 11.52
C LEU A 217 2.68 -10.19 11.39
N PRO A 218 3.83 -10.81 11.16
CA PRO A 218 5.03 -10.07 10.87
C PRO A 218 4.79 -9.35 9.54
N THR A 219 4.32 -8.11 9.60
CA THR A 219 4.41 -7.19 8.48
C THR A 219 5.88 -6.81 8.39
N THR A 220 6.69 -7.69 7.85
CA THR A 220 8.00 -7.33 7.36
C THR A 220 7.80 -6.46 6.14
N TYR A 221 7.59 -5.18 6.37
CA TYR A 221 7.80 -4.18 5.34
C TYR A 221 9.30 -4.02 5.16
N SER A 222 9.88 -4.93 4.40
CA SER A 222 11.14 -4.69 3.73
C SER A 222 10.80 -4.13 2.36
N VAL A 223 10.67 -2.81 2.27
CA VAL A 223 10.72 -2.11 1.01
C VAL A 223 12.15 -1.66 0.75
#